data_8f5036e08610cf03b1f2a72af576ed79
#
_entry.id   8f5036e08610cf03b1f2a72af576ed79
#
_cell.length_a   1.000
_cell.length_b   1.000
_cell.length_c   1.000
_cell.angle_alpha   90.00
_cell.angle_beta   90.00
_cell.angle_gamma   90.00
#
_symmetry.space_group_name_H-M   'P 1'
#
loop_
_entity.id
_entity.type
_entity.pdbx_description
1 polymer ?
#
loop_
_entity_poly.entity_id
_entity_poly.type
_entity_poly.pdbx_seq_one_letter_code
_entity_poly.pdbx_strand_id
1 'polypeptide(L)'
;MTTVNEKPQKISLKRIHYALMTNEQTETWGEVKTLTMPISMTLTPNFSEAHLDAGDRVVDQEAQLDSITIAGETADLPTDVLVDWYGHKKSAEGGIITNANDTPNAIAIGFESGSKLVWLLKAKLKPGEETNTTRKKGETSYKVYPFGGEALPLIDGVIKHTVDTRDTGVTVTAETFFKTVAKPNETVETP
;
A
#
# COMPACT_ATOMS: atom_id res chain seq x y z
N MET A 1 20.12 19.95 20.63
CA MET A 1 18.89 20.42 19.94
C MET A 1 18.83 19.75 18.60
N THR A 2 17.87 18.83 18.44
CA THR A 2 17.63 18.15 17.15
C THR A 2 16.94 19.15 16.23
N THR A 3 17.59 19.53 15.15
CA THR A 3 16.99 20.46 14.16
C THR A 3 15.92 19.71 13.38
N VAL A 4 14.67 20.03 13.63
CA VAL A 4 13.56 19.54 12.81
C VAL A 4 13.69 20.14 11.42
N ASN A 5 13.67 19.31 10.39
CA ASN A 5 13.76 19.77 9.00
C ASN A 5 12.39 20.31 8.56
N GLU A 6 12.19 21.63 8.66
CA GLU A 6 10.90 22.32 8.43
C GLU A 6 10.58 22.61 6.95
N LYS A 7 11.30 22.03 6.00
CA LYS A 7 10.99 22.24 4.58
C LYS A 7 9.75 21.46 4.16
N PRO A 8 8.73 22.12 3.54
CA PRO A 8 7.57 21.44 3.01
C PRO A 8 7.97 20.39 1.97
N GLN A 9 7.36 19.23 2.05
CA GLN A 9 7.61 18.16 1.10
C GLN A 9 6.80 18.38 -0.17
N LYS A 10 7.43 18.17 -1.31
CA LYS A 10 6.71 18.06 -2.58
C LYS A 10 6.12 16.67 -2.68
N ILE A 11 4.83 16.59 -2.92
CA ILE A 11 4.15 15.32 -3.19
C ILE A 11 4.52 14.90 -4.61
N SER A 12 5.06 13.70 -4.77
CA SER A 12 5.35 13.12 -6.07
C SER A 12 5.29 11.60 -5.95
N LEU A 13 4.19 11.01 -6.38
CA LEU A 13 4.04 9.56 -6.50
C LEU A 13 4.69 9.12 -7.81
N LYS A 14 5.81 8.40 -7.75
CA LYS A 14 6.57 8.05 -8.95
C LYS A 14 6.27 6.64 -9.47
N ARG A 15 6.21 5.68 -8.57
CA ARG A 15 6.06 4.25 -8.87
C ARG A 15 5.32 3.57 -7.74
N ILE A 16 4.60 2.52 -8.06
CA ILE A 16 4.10 1.56 -7.09
C ILE A 16 4.91 0.29 -7.24
N HIS A 17 5.47 -0.18 -6.13
CA HIS A 17 6.16 -1.46 -6.02
C HIS A 17 5.25 -2.44 -5.32
N TYR A 18 5.26 -3.71 -5.71
CA TYR A 18 4.52 -4.73 -5.00
C TYR A 18 5.24 -6.06 -5.04
N ALA A 19 4.97 -6.91 -4.06
CA ALA A 19 5.44 -8.28 -4.01
C ALA A 19 4.35 -9.18 -3.46
N LEU A 20 4.15 -10.34 -4.08
CA LEU A 20 3.23 -11.36 -3.55
C LEU A 20 3.77 -11.90 -2.22
N MET A 21 2.90 -12.04 -1.24
CA MET A 21 3.22 -12.78 -0.03
C MET A 21 3.17 -14.29 -0.36
N THR A 22 4.33 -14.93 -0.35
CA THR A 22 4.47 -16.34 -0.70
C THR A 22 4.09 -17.27 0.43
N ASN A 23 4.20 -16.81 1.66
CA ASN A 23 3.78 -17.54 2.85
C ASN A 23 3.29 -16.57 3.93
N GLU A 24 2.01 -16.66 4.28
CA GLU A 24 1.40 -15.82 5.32
C GLU A 24 1.82 -16.17 6.75
N GLN A 25 2.24 -17.43 6.99
CA GLN A 25 2.64 -17.88 8.33
C GLN A 25 4.05 -17.45 8.70
N THR A 26 4.96 -17.49 7.72
CA THR A 26 6.35 -17.05 7.89
C THR A 26 6.57 -15.61 7.44
N GLU A 27 5.52 -14.97 6.89
CA GLU A 27 5.52 -13.59 6.41
C GLU A 27 6.68 -13.31 5.46
N THR A 28 6.73 -14.10 4.40
CA THR A 28 7.75 -13.99 3.35
C THR A 28 7.14 -13.52 2.03
N TRP A 29 7.90 -12.75 1.27
CA TRP A 29 7.48 -12.17 0.00
C TRP A 29 8.34 -12.68 -1.14
N GLY A 30 7.76 -12.74 -2.32
CA GLY A 30 8.45 -13.03 -3.56
C GLY A 30 9.20 -11.83 -4.13
N GLU A 31 9.50 -11.92 -5.42
CA GLU A 31 10.17 -10.84 -6.16
C GLU A 31 9.33 -9.57 -6.19
N VAL A 32 10.00 -8.42 -6.04
CA VAL A 32 9.36 -7.12 -6.15
C VAL A 32 9.14 -6.75 -7.61
N LYS A 33 7.90 -6.45 -7.95
CA LYS A 33 7.47 -5.96 -9.26
C LYS A 33 7.12 -4.47 -9.17
N THR A 34 7.18 -3.76 -10.29
CA THR A 34 6.97 -2.31 -10.33
C THR A 34 5.89 -1.93 -11.33
N LEU A 35 4.95 -1.11 -10.89
CA LEU A 35 3.94 -0.44 -11.71
C LEU A 35 4.37 1.01 -11.94
N THR A 36 4.49 1.42 -13.21
CA THR A 36 5.18 2.65 -13.58
C THR A 36 4.28 3.87 -13.81
N MET A 37 2.96 3.68 -13.85
CA MET A 37 2.00 4.75 -14.17
C MET A 37 0.96 5.01 -13.06
N PRO A 38 1.39 5.19 -11.78
CA PRO A 38 0.45 5.55 -10.73
C PRO A 38 -0.05 7.00 -10.95
N ILE A 39 -1.33 7.24 -10.64
CA ILE A 39 -1.95 8.57 -10.67
C ILE A 39 -2.09 9.09 -9.24
N SER A 40 -2.68 8.29 -8.37
CA SER A 40 -2.92 8.66 -6.98
C SER A 40 -2.82 7.46 -6.03
N MET A 41 -2.53 7.74 -4.76
CA MET A 41 -2.64 6.77 -3.68
C MET A 41 -2.99 7.51 -2.39
N THR A 42 -4.04 7.07 -1.74
CA THR A 42 -4.54 7.58 -0.47
C THR A 42 -4.53 6.47 0.56
N LEU A 43 -4.04 6.78 1.74
CA LEU A 43 -4.00 5.87 2.90
C LEU A 43 -4.82 6.48 4.01
N THR A 44 -5.82 5.76 4.50
CA THR A 44 -6.68 6.18 5.60
C THR A 44 -6.52 5.18 6.76
N PRO A 45 -5.88 5.57 7.88
CA PRO A 45 -5.79 4.73 9.06
C PRO A 45 -7.17 4.52 9.70
N ASN A 46 -7.46 3.28 10.11
CA ASN A 46 -8.68 2.90 10.81
C ASN A 46 -8.30 2.52 12.24
N PHE A 47 -8.93 3.20 13.21
CA PHE A 47 -8.70 2.96 14.63
C PHE A 47 -9.95 2.36 15.28
N SER A 48 -9.75 1.40 16.18
CA SER A 48 -10.74 1.06 17.20
C SER A 48 -10.46 1.84 18.48
N GLU A 49 -11.50 2.37 19.07
CA GLU A 49 -11.44 3.18 20.28
C GLU A 49 -12.20 2.48 21.40
N ALA A 50 -11.56 2.35 22.55
CA ALA A 50 -12.18 1.91 23.79
C ALA A 50 -12.23 3.08 24.79
N HIS A 51 -13.38 3.27 25.41
CA HIS A 51 -13.59 4.31 26.43
C HIS A 51 -13.88 3.66 27.77
N LEU A 52 -13.31 4.20 28.83
CA LEU A 52 -13.68 3.89 30.21
C LEU A 52 -14.49 5.05 30.78
N ASP A 53 -15.77 4.81 30.98
CA ASP A 53 -16.68 5.79 31.57
C ASP A 53 -16.82 5.56 33.10
N ALA A 54 -16.63 6.60 33.90
CA ALA A 54 -16.89 6.58 35.33
C ALA A 54 -17.44 7.93 35.80
N GLY A 55 -18.59 7.90 36.46
CA GLY A 55 -19.23 9.10 37.05
C GLY A 55 -19.63 10.16 36.01
N ASP A 56 -20.36 9.77 34.97
CA ASP A 56 -20.87 10.61 33.87
C ASP A 56 -19.79 11.32 33.02
N ARG A 57 -18.57 10.79 33.02
CA ARG A 57 -17.47 11.30 32.17
C ARG A 57 -16.56 10.19 31.69
N VAL A 58 -15.95 10.41 30.51
CA VAL A 58 -14.87 9.58 30.04
C VAL A 58 -13.63 9.80 30.93
N VAL A 59 -13.14 8.73 31.53
CA VAL A 59 -11.97 8.76 32.44
C VAL A 59 -10.71 8.37 31.71
N ASP A 60 -10.82 7.45 30.73
CA ASP A 60 -9.69 6.97 29.93
C ASP A 60 -10.17 6.63 28.52
N GLN A 61 -9.26 6.79 27.54
CA GLN A 61 -9.51 6.46 26.15
C GLN A 61 -8.25 5.79 25.58
N GLU A 62 -8.45 4.62 25.01
CA GLU A 62 -7.41 3.89 24.28
C GLU A 62 -7.80 3.77 22.81
N ALA A 63 -6.86 4.08 21.90
CA ALA A 63 -7.04 3.96 20.46
C ALA A 63 -5.98 3.02 19.89
N GLN A 64 -6.43 1.99 19.18
CA GLN A 64 -5.57 1.01 18.51
C GLN A 64 -5.74 1.09 17.00
N LEU A 65 -4.64 1.07 16.24
CA LEU A 65 -4.67 1.01 14.79
C LEU A 65 -4.98 -0.42 14.32
N ASP A 66 -6.13 -0.62 13.69
CA ASP A 66 -6.58 -1.94 13.23
C ASP A 66 -6.14 -2.26 11.80
N SER A 67 -6.28 -1.28 10.92
CA SER A 67 -5.95 -1.43 9.50
C SER A 67 -5.67 -0.08 8.85
N ILE A 68 -5.20 -0.10 7.61
CA ILE A 68 -5.08 1.09 6.78
C ILE A 68 -5.84 0.84 5.48
N THR A 69 -6.90 1.61 5.23
CA THR A 69 -7.61 1.61 3.96
C THR A 69 -6.73 2.22 2.88
N ILE A 70 -6.66 1.55 1.73
CA ILE A 70 -5.91 1.95 0.56
C ILE A 70 -6.92 2.31 -0.53
N ALA A 71 -6.75 3.47 -1.16
CA ALA A 71 -7.45 3.85 -2.38
C ALA A 71 -6.45 4.47 -3.35
N GLY A 72 -6.50 4.08 -4.60
CA GLY A 72 -5.56 4.59 -5.60
C GLY A 72 -6.07 4.45 -7.03
N GLU A 73 -5.35 5.08 -7.92
CA GLU A 73 -5.62 5.07 -9.36
C GLU A 73 -4.32 4.89 -10.14
N THR A 74 -4.41 4.17 -11.24
CA THR A 74 -3.30 3.99 -12.19
C THR A 74 -3.79 4.17 -13.62
N ALA A 75 -2.91 4.65 -14.49
CA ALA A 75 -3.21 4.81 -15.91
C ALA A 75 -3.06 3.52 -16.71
N ASP A 76 -2.39 2.51 -16.16
CA ASP A 76 -2.24 1.19 -16.77
C ASP A 76 -2.27 0.10 -15.69
N LEU A 77 -2.93 -1.01 -16.01
CA LEU A 77 -3.04 -2.17 -15.12
C LEU A 77 -2.83 -3.46 -15.96
N PRO A 78 -1.58 -3.90 -16.12
CA PRO A 78 -1.24 -5.08 -16.90
C PRO A 78 -1.91 -6.35 -16.40
N THR A 79 -2.15 -7.29 -17.30
CA THR A 79 -2.77 -8.60 -17.02
C THR A 79 -2.11 -9.34 -15.84
N ASP A 80 -0.77 -9.28 -15.75
CA ASP A 80 -0.03 -9.94 -14.67
C ASP A 80 -0.34 -9.32 -13.30
N VAL A 81 -0.55 -8.00 -13.25
CA VAL A 81 -0.92 -7.29 -12.01
C VAL A 81 -2.32 -7.69 -11.57
N LEU A 82 -3.28 -7.86 -12.51
CA LEU A 82 -4.63 -8.32 -12.20
C LEU A 82 -4.63 -9.73 -11.58
N VAL A 83 -3.78 -10.64 -12.10
CA VAL A 83 -3.60 -11.97 -11.52
C VAL A 83 -2.97 -11.88 -10.13
N ASP A 84 -1.90 -11.10 -10.00
CA ASP A 84 -1.16 -10.98 -8.75
C ASP A 84 -1.97 -10.30 -7.63
N TRP A 85 -2.74 -9.27 -7.95
CA TRP A 85 -3.48 -8.51 -6.94
C TRP A 85 -4.83 -9.13 -6.60
N TYR A 86 -5.59 -9.55 -7.62
CA TYR A 86 -6.98 -9.97 -7.45
C TYR A 86 -7.21 -11.47 -7.47
N GLY A 87 -6.13 -12.25 -7.73
CA GLY A 87 -6.23 -13.71 -7.79
C GLY A 87 -6.96 -14.24 -9.02
N HIS A 88 -7.10 -13.41 -10.07
CA HIS A 88 -7.70 -13.82 -11.32
C HIS A 88 -6.86 -14.87 -12.05
N LYS A 89 -7.47 -15.62 -12.96
CA LYS A 89 -6.80 -16.64 -13.75
C LYS A 89 -6.53 -16.16 -15.17
N LYS A 90 -5.39 -16.54 -15.73
CA LYS A 90 -5.12 -16.33 -17.15
C LYS A 90 -5.90 -17.33 -17.99
N SER A 91 -6.49 -16.87 -19.12
CA SER A 91 -7.05 -17.73 -20.13
C SER A 91 -5.95 -18.36 -20.99
N ALA A 92 -6.17 -19.55 -21.52
CA ALA A 92 -5.27 -20.21 -22.45
C ALA A 92 -5.12 -19.42 -23.78
N GLU A 93 -6.11 -18.62 -24.14
CA GLU A 93 -6.16 -17.80 -25.35
C GLU A 93 -5.55 -16.40 -25.14
N GLY A 94 -5.03 -16.14 -23.93
CA GLY A 94 -4.62 -14.79 -23.49
C GLY A 94 -5.78 -14.03 -22.86
N GLY A 95 -5.47 -13.09 -21.95
CA GLY A 95 -6.47 -12.34 -21.19
C GLY A 95 -6.73 -12.94 -19.80
N ILE A 96 -7.81 -12.49 -19.18
CA ILE A 96 -8.16 -12.80 -17.79
C ILE A 96 -9.56 -13.39 -17.70
N ILE A 97 -9.70 -14.36 -16.82
CA ILE A 97 -10.97 -14.91 -16.39
C ILE A 97 -11.21 -14.45 -14.96
N THR A 98 -12.29 -13.70 -14.75
CA THR A 98 -12.76 -13.30 -13.42
C THR A 98 -13.85 -14.25 -12.96
N ASN A 99 -13.66 -14.86 -11.80
CA ASN A 99 -14.64 -15.75 -11.19
C ASN A 99 -15.19 -15.14 -9.89
N ALA A 100 -16.43 -15.49 -9.57
CA ALA A 100 -17.06 -15.08 -8.32
C ALA A 100 -16.31 -15.58 -7.06
N ASN A 101 -15.51 -16.66 -7.20
CA ASN A 101 -14.73 -17.26 -6.12
C ASN A 101 -13.26 -16.79 -6.09
N ASP A 102 -12.89 -15.83 -6.95
CA ASP A 102 -11.53 -15.28 -6.90
C ASP A 102 -11.31 -14.55 -5.58
N THR A 103 -10.16 -14.82 -4.97
CA THR A 103 -9.78 -14.24 -3.69
C THR A 103 -8.55 -13.38 -3.90
N PRO A 104 -8.56 -12.10 -3.50
CA PRO A 104 -7.37 -11.25 -3.58
C PRO A 104 -6.19 -11.86 -2.84
N ASN A 105 -5.04 -11.85 -3.48
CA ASN A 105 -3.80 -12.30 -2.86
C ASN A 105 -3.33 -11.30 -1.80
N ALA A 106 -2.65 -11.81 -0.77
CA ALA A 106 -1.91 -10.97 0.14
C ALA A 106 -0.64 -10.47 -0.55
N ILE A 107 -0.42 -9.17 -0.57
CA ILE A 107 0.73 -8.53 -1.18
C ILE A 107 1.35 -7.51 -0.23
N ALA A 108 2.64 -7.27 -0.38
CA ALA A 108 3.21 -6.01 0.09
C ALA A 108 3.05 -4.98 -1.02
N ILE A 109 2.67 -3.76 -0.67
CA ILE A 109 2.57 -2.63 -1.61
C ILE A 109 3.40 -1.47 -1.11
N GLY A 110 4.29 -0.95 -1.96
CA GLY A 110 5.19 0.14 -1.62
C GLY A 110 5.15 1.26 -2.64
N PHE A 111 5.50 2.46 -2.21
CA PHE A 111 5.55 3.62 -3.07
C PHE A 111 6.51 4.68 -2.54
N GLU A 112 6.96 5.54 -3.46
CA GLU A 112 7.76 6.72 -3.17
C GLU A 112 6.88 7.96 -3.25
N SER A 113 6.88 8.77 -2.19
CA SER A 113 6.19 10.06 -2.15
C SER A 113 7.13 11.15 -1.66
N GLY A 114 7.70 11.89 -2.59
CA GLY A 114 8.73 12.88 -2.28
C GLY A 114 9.99 12.25 -1.71
N SER A 115 10.31 12.52 -0.45
CA SER A 115 11.42 11.91 0.28
C SER A 115 11.03 10.68 1.10
N LYS A 116 9.74 10.35 1.16
CA LYS A 116 9.26 9.21 1.96
C LYS A 116 9.15 7.97 1.11
N LEU A 117 9.74 6.90 1.61
CA LEU A 117 9.66 5.55 1.10
C LEU A 117 8.74 4.77 2.01
N VAL A 118 7.70 4.15 1.46
CA VAL A 118 6.66 3.49 2.26
C VAL A 118 6.46 2.06 1.78
N TRP A 119 6.41 1.10 2.71
CA TRP A 119 5.86 -0.24 2.52
C TRP A 119 4.64 -0.44 3.41
N LEU A 120 3.56 -0.95 2.85
CA LEU A 120 2.47 -1.63 3.53
C LEU A 120 2.72 -3.12 3.37
N LEU A 121 2.95 -3.84 4.46
CA LEU A 121 3.56 -5.17 4.42
C LEU A 121 2.57 -6.29 4.08
N LYS A 122 1.29 -6.12 4.40
CA LYS A 122 0.24 -7.10 4.09
C LYS A 122 -1.03 -6.39 3.66
N ALA A 123 -1.26 -6.29 2.37
CA ALA A 123 -2.44 -5.67 1.79
C ALA A 123 -3.22 -6.67 0.94
N LYS A 124 -4.56 -6.52 0.91
CA LYS A 124 -5.46 -7.21 -0.02
C LYS A 124 -6.22 -6.16 -0.81
N LEU A 125 -6.01 -6.15 -2.13
CA LEU A 125 -6.60 -5.16 -3.01
C LEU A 125 -7.81 -5.72 -3.75
N LYS A 126 -8.73 -4.83 -4.11
CA LYS A 126 -9.94 -5.11 -4.90
C LYS A 126 -9.97 -4.15 -6.09
N PRO A 127 -10.47 -4.57 -7.25
CA PRO A 127 -10.71 -3.64 -8.36
C PRO A 127 -11.72 -2.58 -7.94
N GLY A 128 -11.49 -1.35 -8.37
CA GLY A 128 -12.48 -0.28 -8.23
C GLY A 128 -13.52 -0.31 -9.33
N GLU A 129 -14.33 0.73 -9.41
CA GLU A 129 -15.36 0.88 -10.44
C GLU A 129 -14.71 1.08 -11.82
N GLU A 130 -15.12 0.27 -12.79
CA GLU A 130 -14.64 0.37 -14.16
C GLU A 130 -15.63 1.14 -15.04
N THR A 131 -15.23 2.33 -15.50
CA THR A 131 -16.03 3.17 -16.39
C THR A 131 -15.51 3.10 -17.82
N ASN A 132 -16.38 2.75 -18.76
CA ASN A 132 -16.10 2.74 -20.19
C ASN A 132 -16.99 3.76 -20.91
N THR A 133 -16.39 4.77 -21.56
CA THR A 133 -17.10 5.83 -22.26
C THR A 133 -16.69 5.88 -23.73
N THR A 134 -17.66 6.23 -24.61
CA THR A 134 -17.37 6.44 -26.03
C THR A 134 -16.59 7.73 -26.23
N ARG A 135 -15.52 7.67 -27.02
CA ARG A 135 -14.72 8.84 -27.38
C ARG A 135 -15.56 9.85 -28.16
N LYS A 136 -15.59 11.11 -27.71
CA LYS A 136 -16.15 12.21 -28.46
C LYS A 136 -15.12 12.76 -29.44
N LYS A 137 -15.59 13.24 -30.61
CA LYS A 137 -14.73 13.82 -31.62
C LYS A 137 -14.04 15.08 -31.08
N GLY A 138 -12.70 15.08 -31.11
CA GLY A 138 -11.89 16.23 -30.64
C GLY A 138 -11.46 16.16 -29.17
N GLU A 139 -11.92 15.16 -28.40
CA GLU A 139 -11.49 14.94 -27.01
C GLU A 139 -10.59 13.72 -26.93
N THR A 140 -9.56 13.82 -26.08
CA THR A 140 -8.73 12.67 -25.69
C THR A 140 -9.09 12.29 -24.27
N SER A 141 -9.63 11.09 -24.11
CA SER A 141 -9.94 10.53 -22.80
C SER A 141 -9.01 9.35 -22.53
N TYR A 142 -8.36 9.36 -21.38
CA TYR A 142 -7.51 8.26 -20.94
C TYR A 142 -8.29 7.36 -19.98
N LYS A 143 -8.09 6.04 -20.10
CA LYS A 143 -8.66 5.09 -19.15
C LYS A 143 -7.86 5.17 -17.85
N VAL A 144 -8.58 5.21 -16.74
CA VAL A 144 -8.03 5.16 -15.39
C VAL A 144 -8.54 3.88 -14.73
N TYR A 145 -7.68 3.21 -14.01
CA TYR A 145 -7.97 1.99 -13.27
C TYR A 145 -7.92 2.27 -11.78
N PRO A 146 -9.08 2.50 -11.13
CA PRO A 146 -9.15 2.65 -9.70
C PRO A 146 -8.96 1.29 -9.02
N PHE A 147 -8.32 1.29 -7.87
CA PHE A 147 -8.18 0.14 -7.00
C PHE A 147 -8.32 0.56 -5.55
N GLY A 148 -8.73 -0.36 -4.72
CA GLY A 148 -8.85 -0.12 -3.28
C GLY A 148 -8.59 -1.38 -2.49
N GLY A 149 -8.52 -1.26 -1.17
CA GLY A 149 -8.32 -2.41 -0.29
C GLY A 149 -7.91 -2.01 1.10
N GLU A 150 -7.35 -2.95 1.81
CA GLU A 150 -6.88 -2.75 3.18
C GLU A 150 -5.51 -3.37 3.40
N ALA A 151 -4.67 -2.64 4.14
CA ALA A 151 -3.46 -3.17 4.73
C ALA A 151 -3.74 -3.60 6.17
N LEU A 152 -3.41 -4.84 6.47
CA LEU A 152 -3.64 -5.52 7.74
C LEU A 152 -2.33 -5.67 8.51
N PRO A 153 -2.38 -5.81 9.84
CA PRO A 153 -1.20 -6.07 10.63
C PRO A 153 -0.58 -7.44 10.30
N LEU A 154 0.72 -7.50 10.37
CA LEU A 154 1.48 -8.73 10.45
C LEU A 154 1.28 -9.41 11.82
N ILE A 155 1.87 -10.60 12.02
CA ILE A 155 1.77 -11.35 13.29
C ILE A 155 2.36 -10.56 14.46
N ASP A 156 3.40 -9.76 14.20
CA ASP A 156 4.04 -8.85 15.15
C ASP A 156 3.34 -7.48 15.31
N GLY A 157 2.21 -7.26 14.60
CA GLY A 157 1.44 -6.02 14.64
C GLY A 157 1.90 -4.94 13.68
N VAL A 158 3.00 -5.12 12.96
CA VAL A 158 3.50 -4.11 12.00
C VAL A 158 2.59 -4.06 10.77
N ILE A 159 2.11 -2.87 10.40
CA ILE A 159 1.29 -2.65 9.19
C ILE A 159 2.11 -1.93 8.12
N LYS A 160 2.82 -0.89 8.53
CA LYS A 160 3.49 0.05 7.63
C LYS A 160 4.92 0.33 8.08
N HIS A 161 5.83 0.29 7.13
CA HIS A 161 7.22 0.76 7.31
C HIS A 161 7.44 2.01 6.46
N THR A 162 7.88 3.09 7.09
CA THR A 162 8.14 4.37 6.40
C THR A 162 9.55 4.83 6.72
N VAL A 163 10.30 5.20 5.68
CA VAL A 163 11.63 5.80 5.81
C VAL A 163 11.59 7.19 5.16
N ASP A 164 12.04 8.22 5.87
CA ASP A 164 12.30 9.54 5.29
C ASP A 164 13.79 9.67 4.95
N THR A 165 14.11 9.80 3.68
CA THR A 165 15.50 9.89 3.21
C THR A 165 16.22 11.17 3.63
N ARG A 166 15.51 12.12 4.27
CA ARG A 166 16.09 13.35 4.81
C ARG A 166 16.53 13.22 6.26
N ASP A 167 16.13 12.15 6.93
CA ASP A 167 16.48 11.97 8.34
C ASP A 167 17.98 11.73 8.49
N THR A 168 18.57 12.33 9.52
CA THR A 168 20.00 12.24 9.77
C THR A 168 20.39 10.79 10.04
N GLY A 169 21.41 10.30 9.31
CA GLY A 169 21.91 8.92 9.45
C GLY A 169 21.19 7.89 8.55
N VAL A 170 20.17 8.27 7.83
CA VAL A 170 19.51 7.39 6.84
C VAL A 170 20.40 7.25 5.60
N THR A 171 20.85 6.03 5.33
CA THR A 171 21.65 5.67 4.14
C THR A 171 20.84 4.92 3.09
N VAL A 172 19.56 4.64 3.41
CA VAL A 172 18.65 3.89 2.55
C VAL A 172 18.23 4.75 1.35
N THR A 173 18.38 4.19 0.15
CA THR A 173 17.90 4.80 -1.11
C THR A 173 16.63 4.09 -1.59
N ALA A 174 15.87 4.72 -2.48
CA ALA A 174 14.70 4.09 -3.09
C ALA A 174 15.04 2.74 -3.76
N GLU A 175 16.18 2.65 -4.43
CA GLU A 175 16.63 1.43 -5.09
C GLU A 175 16.88 0.29 -4.10
N THR A 176 17.52 0.59 -2.96
CA THR A 176 17.80 -0.43 -1.93
C THR A 176 16.54 -0.80 -1.15
N PHE A 177 15.68 0.18 -0.85
CA PHE A 177 14.45 -0.02 -0.08
C PHE A 177 13.42 -0.86 -0.83
N PHE A 178 13.27 -0.64 -2.13
CA PHE A 178 12.31 -1.38 -2.96
C PHE A 178 12.92 -2.61 -3.68
N LYS A 179 14.16 -2.97 -3.36
CA LYS A 179 14.77 -4.18 -3.93
C LYS A 179 14.14 -5.46 -3.40
N THR A 180 13.84 -5.49 -2.11
CA THR A 180 13.22 -6.62 -1.42
C THR A 180 12.27 -6.11 -0.35
N VAL A 181 11.19 -6.84 -0.09
CA VAL A 181 10.34 -6.59 1.08
C VAL A 181 10.98 -7.25 2.28
N ALA A 182 11.21 -6.49 3.33
CA ALA A 182 11.72 -6.99 4.60
C ALA A 182 10.95 -6.36 5.77
N LYS A 183 10.79 -7.11 6.84
CA LYS A 183 10.30 -6.55 8.09
C LYS A 183 11.31 -5.53 8.61
N PRO A 184 10.85 -4.38 9.14
CA PRO A 184 11.74 -3.46 9.82
C PRO A 184 12.32 -4.13 11.07
N ASN A 185 13.62 -3.94 11.31
CA ASN A 185 14.21 -4.29 12.58
C ASN A 185 13.86 -3.20 13.60
N GLU A 186 13.14 -3.54 14.65
CA GLU A 186 12.93 -2.63 15.77
C GLU A 186 14.26 -2.42 16.49
N THR A 187 14.71 -1.17 16.56
CA THR A 187 15.74 -0.79 17.52
C THR A 187 15.09 -0.76 18.89
N VAL A 188 15.37 -1.77 19.72
CA VAL A 188 15.01 -1.74 21.13
C VAL A 188 15.82 -0.61 21.77
N GLU A 189 15.22 0.58 21.91
CA GLU A 189 15.77 1.58 22.82
C GLU A 189 15.63 1.02 24.23
N THR A 190 16.76 0.59 24.80
CA THR A 190 16.81 0.22 26.21
C THR A 190 16.60 1.49 27.03
N PRO A 191 15.63 1.53 27.95
CA PRO A 191 15.31 2.69 28.77
C PRO A 191 16.46 3.14 29.66
#